data_6dee2c1bb6f3aa5869e4051eb9328003
#
_entry.id   6dee2c1bb6f3aa5869e4051eb9328003
#
_cell.length_a   1.000
_cell.length_b   1.000
_cell.length_c   1.000
_cell.angle_alpha   90.00
_cell.angle_beta   90.00
_cell.angle_gamma   90.00
#
_symmetry.space_group_name_H-M   'P 1'
#
loop_
_entity.id
_entity.type
_entity.pdbx_description
1 polymer ?
#
loop_
_entity_poly.entity_id
_entity_poly.type
_entity_poly.pdbx_seq_one_letter_code
_entity_poly.pdbx_strand_id
1 'polypeptide(L)'
;MSDTTTARSALFDALRQATGLFPVELDAQGACSLAFDQIAVHLQHEPAAHVLTCFSALGTVPAARREEVMTAMLRANRFWRGTGNATLSLDENEPPSVLLAQRFDERVPGAAADFVQAMERFVNQAHDWSAFLGAQPSATPPVPMPAEPQGGMAFFSQRA
;
A
#
# COMPACT_ATOMS: atom_id res chain seq x y z
N MET A 1 -9.41 -26.97 -5.61
CA MET A 1 -8.87 -26.38 -4.36
C MET A 1 -7.34 -26.33 -4.29
N SER A 2 -6.61 -27.02 -5.18
CA SER A 2 -5.12 -27.06 -5.15
C SER A 2 -4.42 -25.82 -5.73
N ASP A 3 -5.01 -25.15 -6.72
CA ASP A 3 -4.35 -24.05 -7.45
C ASP A 3 -4.12 -22.78 -6.61
N THR A 4 -5.06 -22.42 -5.73
CA THR A 4 -4.97 -21.17 -4.94
C THR A 4 -3.91 -21.26 -3.84
N THR A 5 -3.77 -22.44 -3.22
CA THR A 5 -2.72 -22.67 -2.22
C THR A 5 -1.33 -22.59 -2.87
N THR A 6 -1.21 -23.11 -4.07
CA THR A 6 0.04 -23.06 -4.86
C THR A 6 0.37 -21.61 -5.28
N ALA A 7 -0.63 -20.83 -5.73
CA ALA A 7 -0.43 -19.42 -6.11
C ALA A 7 0.05 -18.59 -4.91
N ARG A 8 -0.59 -18.71 -3.75
CA ARG A 8 -0.19 -18.02 -2.53
C ARG A 8 1.22 -18.42 -2.07
N SER A 9 1.55 -19.72 -2.10
CA SER A 9 2.90 -20.17 -1.77
C SER A 9 3.92 -19.50 -2.66
N ALA A 10 3.64 -19.36 -3.96
CA ALA A 10 4.53 -18.69 -4.90
C ALA A 10 4.75 -17.20 -4.56
N LEU A 11 3.72 -16.48 -4.07
CA LEU A 11 3.86 -15.10 -3.61
C LEU A 11 4.84 -15.01 -2.43
N PHE A 12 4.68 -15.87 -1.44
CA PHE A 12 5.53 -15.87 -0.25
C PHE A 12 6.93 -16.39 -0.54
N ASP A 13 7.09 -17.38 -1.42
CA ASP A 13 8.40 -17.86 -1.86
C ASP A 13 9.17 -16.74 -2.59
N ALA A 14 8.51 -16.00 -3.48
CA ALA A 14 9.10 -14.88 -4.17
C ALA A 14 9.52 -13.77 -3.19
N LEU A 15 8.69 -13.46 -2.19
CA LEU A 15 8.99 -12.47 -1.18
C LEU A 15 10.19 -12.90 -0.30
N ARG A 16 10.22 -14.17 0.14
CA ARG A 16 11.37 -14.74 0.89
C ARG A 16 12.67 -14.64 0.11
N GLN A 17 12.64 -15.00 -1.16
CA GLN A 17 13.83 -14.93 -2.04
C GLN A 17 14.32 -13.50 -2.24
N ALA A 18 13.40 -12.55 -2.42
CA ALA A 18 13.75 -11.15 -2.66
C ALA A 18 14.27 -10.43 -1.40
N THR A 19 13.73 -10.75 -0.23
CA THR A 19 14.01 -10.01 1.02
C THR A 19 14.92 -10.73 2.00
N GLY A 20 15.03 -12.06 1.91
CA GLY A 20 15.70 -12.87 2.91
C GLY A 20 14.98 -12.98 4.25
N LEU A 21 13.76 -12.47 4.36
CA LEU A 21 12.96 -12.54 5.59
C LEU A 21 12.47 -13.96 5.88
N PHE A 22 12.52 -14.36 7.14
CA PHE A 22 11.97 -15.63 7.65
C PHE A 22 11.46 -15.47 9.07
N PRO A 23 10.32 -16.11 9.43
CA PRO A 23 9.38 -16.79 8.53
C PRO A 23 8.45 -15.82 7.80
N VAL A 24 8.07 -16.13 6.56
CA VAL A 24 6.97 -15.47 5.84
C VAL A 24 5.87 -16.51 5.67
N GLU A 25 5.01 -16.63 6.66
CA GLU A 25 3.95 -17.64 6.75
C GLU A 25 2.71 -17.04 7.40
N LEU A 26 1.55 -17.45 6.93
CA LEU A 26 0.29 -17.06 7.57
C LEU A 26 0.05 -17.91 8.82
N ASP A 27 -0.43 -17.28 9.85
CA ASP A 27 -0.92 -17.95 11.05
C ASP A 27 -2.29 -18.65 10.81
N ALA A 28 -2.87 -19.21 11.87
CA ALA A 28 -4.15 -19.89 11.81
C ALA A 28 -5.32 -18.95 11.46
N GLN A 29 -5.17 -17.65 11.63
CA GLN A 29 -6.14 -16.61 11.29
C GLN A 29 -5.93 -16.04 9.87
N GLY A 30 -4.92 -16.54 9.16
CA GLY A 30 -4.57 -16.05 7.82
C GLY A 30 -3.80 -14.74 7.85
N ALA A 31 -3.12 -14.43 8.94
CA ALA A 31 -2.34 -13.20 9.13
C ALA A 31 -0.84 -13.47 9.15
N CYS A 32 -0.06 -12.47 8.72
CA CYS A 32 1.40 -12.44 8.82
C CYS A 32 1.85 -11.00 9.05
N SER A 33 2.90 -10.81 9.85
CA SER A 33 3.51 -9.50 10.06
C SER A 33 4.99 -9.55 9.70
N LEU A 34 5.42 -8.58 8.89
CA LEU A 34 6.78 -8.43 8.43
C LEU A 34 7.32 -7.06 8.84
N ALA A 35 8.61 -6.98 9.12
CA ALA A 35 9.28 -5.73 9.41
C ALA A 35 10.29 -5.40 8.30
N PHE A 36 10.19 -4.20 7.76
CA PHE A 36 11.12 -3.61 6.81
C PHE A 36 11.68 -2.33 7.45
N ASP A 37 12.86 -2.42 8.06
CA ASP A 37 13.43 -1.38 8.90
C ASP A 37 12.44 -0.92 9.99
N GLN A 38 11.89 0.29 9.87
CA GLN A 38 10.93 0.87 10.81
C GLN A 38 9.47 0.70 10.39
N ILE A 39 9.22 0.09 9.23
CA ILE A 39 7.87 -0.11 8.69
C ILE A 39 7.40 -1.53 9.00
N ALA A 40 6.35 -1.65 9.80
CA ALA A 40 5.64 -2.90 9.99
C ALA A 40 4.56 -3.06 8.91
N VAL A 41 4.64 -4.15 8.15
CA VAL A 41 3.64 -4.51 7.14
C VAL A 41 2.89 -5.74 7.61
N HIS A 42 1.58 -5.62 7.67
CA HIS A 42 0.68 -6.70 8.02
C HIS A 42 0.03 -7.26 6.75
N LEU A 43 -0.01 -8.57 6.65
CA LEU A 43 -0.66 -9.29 5.57
C LEU A 43 -1.87 -10.01 6.15
N GLN A 44 -3.02 -9.88 5.50
CA GLN A 44 -4.25 -10.59 5.85
C GLN A 44 -4.81 -11.29 4.61
N HIS A 45 -4.96 -12.60 4.70
CA HIS A 45 -5.54 -13.40 3.64
C HIS A 45 -7.06 -13.52 3.80
N GLU A 46 -7.79 -13.29 2.71
CA GLU A 46 -9.23 -13.47 2.59
C GLU A 46 -9.52 -14.65 1.65
N PRO A 47 -9.63 -15.89 2.16
CA PRO A 47 -9.70 -17.10 1.32
C PRO A 47 -10.89 -17.10 0.36
N ALA A 48 -12.05 -16.62 0.80
CA ALA A 48 -13.28 -16.59 -0.01
C ALA A 48 -13.19 -15.63 -1.20
N ALA A 49 -12.40 -14.57 -1.06
CA ALA A 49 -12.18 -13.57 -2.10
C ALA A 49 -10.93 -13.84 -2.96
N HIS A 50 -10.07 -14.77 -2.54
CA HIS A 50 -8.74 -14.99 -3.12
C HIS A 50 -7.86 -13.73 -3.12
N VAL A 51 -7.92 -12.98 -2.04
CA VAL A 51 -7.23 -11.70 -1.88
C VAL A 51 -6.28 -11.76 -0.70
N LEU A 52 -5.08 -11.25 -0.93
CA LEU A 52 -4.13 -10.90 0.12
C LEU A 52 -4.14 -9.39 0.28
N THR A 53 -4.54 -8.90 1.46
CA THR A 53 -4.47 -7.48 1.80
C THR A 53 -3.20 -7.22 2.58
N CYS A 54 -2.37 -6.27 2.14
CA CYS A 54 -1.28 -5.75 2.94
C CYS A 54 -1.65 -4.36 3.47
N PHE A 55 -1.27 -4.08 4.73
CA PHE A 55 -1.51 -2.77 5.34
C PHE A 55 -0.42 -2.42 6.35
N SER A 56 -0.26 -1.13 6.59
CA SER A 56 0.69 -0.57 7.56
C SER A 56 0.08 0.64 8.25
N ALA A 57 0.27 0.74 9.57
CA ALA A 57 -0.04 1.95 10.32
C ALA A 57 1.16 2.90 10.22
N LEU A 58 0.93 4.09 9.67
CA LEU A 58 1.99 5.04 9.34
C LEU A 58 2.28 6.05 10.45
N GLY A 59 1.35 6.22 11.36
CA GLY A 59 1.42 7.16 12.47
C GLY A 59 0.12 7.92 12.66
N THR A 60 0.04 8.64 13.78
CA THR A 60 -1.13 9.41 14.18
C THR A 60 -1.21 10.73 13.41
N VAL A 61 -2.41 11.17 13.07
CA VAL A 61 -2.64 12.46 12.44
C VAL A 61 -2.29 13.59 13.44
N PRO A 62 -1.27 14.44 13.15
CA PRO A 62 -0.94 15.55 14.04
C PRO A 62 -2.08 16.56 14.10
N ALA A 63 -2.57 16.90 15.30
CA ALA A 63 -3.70 17.81 15.48
C ALA A 63 -3.48 19.17 14.80
N ALA A 64 -2.27 19.72 14.89
CA ALA A 64 -1.91 21.01 14.28
C ALA A 64 -1.86 20.99 12.74
N ARG A 65 -1.82 19.80 12.11
CA ARG A 65 -1.72 19.61 10.65
C ARG A 65 -2.87 18.81 10.08
N ARG A 66 -3.96 18.65 10.83
CA ARG A 66 -5.08 17.77 10.47
C ARG A 66 -5.61 18.06 9.05
N GLU A 67 -5.92 19.31 8.75
CA GLU A 67 -6.43 19.72 7.43
C GLU A 67 -5.42 19.47 6.30
N GLU A 68 -4.15 19.80 6.54
CA GLU A 68 -3.05 19.55 5.60
C GLU A 68 -2.92 18.06 5.28
N VAL A 69 -2.88 17.21 6.30
CA VAL A 69 -2.75 15.75 6.16
C VAL A 69 -3.95 15.18 5.41
N MET A 70 -5.17 15.54 5.81
CA MET A 70 -6.40 15.06 5.14
C MET A 70 -6.43 15.45 3.65
N THR A 71 -6.07 16.70 3.36
CA THR A 71 -6.01 17.20 1.99
C THR A 71 -4.96 16.45 1.17
N ALA A 72 -3.78 16.21 1.75
CA ALA A 72 -2.70 15.46 1.10
C ALA A 72 -3.13 14.02 0.79
N MET A 73 -3.76 13.32 1.76
CA MET A 73 -4.26 11.95 1.58
C MET A 73 -5.29 11.85 0.46
N LEU A 74 -6.28 12.75 0.42
CA LEU A 74 -7.29 12.77 -0.64
C LEU A 74 -6.69 13.02 -2.03
N ARG A 75 -5.72 13.93 -2.13
CA ARG A 75 -5.00 14.18 -3.38
C ARG A 75 -4.16 12.98 -3.82
N ALA A 76 -3.47 12.33 -2.88
CA ALA A 76 -2.65 11.15 -3.15
C ALA A 76 -3.48 9.95 -3.62
N ASN A 77 -4.66 9.75 -3.02
CA ASN A 77 -5.59 8.70 -3.41
C ASN A 77 -6.19 8.90 -4.81
N ARG A 78 -6.17 10.14 -5.34
CA ARG A 78 -6.72 10.42 -6.66
C ARG A 78 -5.97 9.65 -7.73
N PHE A 79 -6.62 8.64 -8.31
CA PHE A 79 -6.04 7.70 -9.27
C PHE A 79 -4.79 6.96 -8.75
N TRP A 80 -4.66 6.82 -7.42
CA TRP A 80 -3.55 6.15 -6.72
C TRP A 80 -2.14 6.64 -7.11
N ARG A 81 -2.01 7.84 -7.67
CA ARG A 81 -0.73 8.38 -8.16
C ARG A 81 0.25 8.69 -7.04
N GLY A 82 -0.24 9.13 -5.88
CA GLY A 82 0.57 9.45 -4.72
C GLY A 82 0.74 8.32 -3.71
N THR A 83 0.24 7.12 -4.03
CA THR A 83 0.22 5.97 -3.12
C THR A 83 0.73 4.67 -3.74
N GLY A 84 1.20 4.70 -5.00
CA GLY A 84 1.73 3.53 -5.69
C GLY A 84 0.74 2.36 -5.83
N ASN A 85 -0.54 2.64 -6.06
CA ASN A 85 -1.69 1.73 -6.09
C ASN A 85 -2.22 1.27 -4.71
N ALA A 86 -1.68 1.79 -3.61
CA ALA A 86 -2.26 1.61 -2.29
C ALA A 86 -3.33 2.68 -2.01
N THR A 87 -4.07 2.54 -0.92
CA THR A 87 -5.08 3.51 -0.48
C THR A 87 -4.75 3.98 0.93
N LEU A 88 -4.77 5.29 1.14
CA LEU A 88 -4.66 5.91 2.45
C LEU A 88 -6.05 6.02 3.09
N SER A 89 -6.15 5.64 4.34
CA SER A 89 -7.36 5.71 5.16
C SER A 89 -7.01 6.08 6.60
N LEU A 90 -8.03 6.27 7.41
CA LEU A 90 -7.90 6.47 8.85
C LEU A 90 -8.50 5.27 9.57
N ASP A 91 -7.93 4.94 10.73
CA ASP A 91 -8.56 4.05 11.67
C ASP A 91 -9.66 4.76 12.50
N GLU A 92 -10.30 4.02 13.42
CA GLU A 92 -11.38 4.51 14.26
C GLU A 92 -10.88 5.09 15.60
N ASN A 93 -9.57 5.19 15.80
CA ASN A 93 -8.99 5.73 17.02
C ASN A 93 -9.12 7.26 17.12
N GLU A 94 -8.99 7.81 18.32
CA GLU A 94 -8.95 9.26 18.55
C GLU A 94 -7.73 9.61 19.41
N PRO A 95 -6.74 10.29 18.88
CA PRO A 95 -6.60 10.78 17.49
C PRO A 95 -6.39 9.64 16.49
N PRO A 96 -6.88 9.80 15.24
CA PRO A 96 -6.83 8.74 14.25
C PRO A 96 -5.42 8.49 13.74
N SER A 97 -5.11 7.23 13.45
CA SER A 97 -3.89 6.84 12.73
C SER A 97 -4.14 6.73 11.23
N VAL A 98 -3.15 7.11 10.45
CA VAL A 98 -3.16 6.92 9.00
C VAL A 98 -2.76 5.49 8.68
N LEU A 99 -3.57 4.82 7.89
CA LEU A 99 -3.31 3.48 7.36
C LEU A 99 -3.03 3.56 5.86
N LEU A 100 -2.05 2.82 5.39
CA LEU A 100 -1.83 2.52 3.98
C LEU A 100 -2.23 1.07 3.75
N ALA A 101 -3.06 0.78 2.74
CA ALA A 101 -3.50 -0.57 2.43
C ALA A 101 -3.51 -0.83 0.92
N GLN A 102 -3.16 -2.05 0.52
CA GLN A 102 -3.21 -2.53 -0.86
C GLN A 102 -3.72 -3.95 -0.91
N ARG A 103 -4.55 -4.26 -1.92
CA ARG A 103 -5.09 -5.61 -2.15
C ARG A 103 -4.43 -6.25 -3.35
N PHE A 104 -4.18 -7.55 -3.26
CA PHE A 104 -3.61 -8.39 -4.31
C PHE A 104 -4.53 -9.55 -4.59
N ASP A 105 -4.96 -9.72 -5.84
CA ASP A 105 -5.70 -10.90 -6.28
C ASP A 105 -4.69 -12.01 -6.62
N GLU A 106 -4.75 -13.10 -5.90
CA GLU A 106 -3.82 -14.25 -6.04
C GLU A 106 -4.00 -14.99 -7.38
N ARG A 107 -5.13 -14.79 -8.08
CA ARG A 107 -5.47 -15.49 -9.33
C ARG A 107 -4.87 -14.84 -10.58
N VAL A 108 -4.30 -13.63 -10.44
CA VAL A 108 -3.71 -12.92 -11.58
C VAL A 108 -2.46 -13.65 -12.05
N PRO A 109 -2.35 -14.02 -13.34
CA PRO A 109 -1.13 -14.62 -13.88
C PRO A 109 0.08 -13.70 -13.70
N GLY A 110 1.21 -14.26 -13.24
CA GLY A 110 2.40 -13.46 -12.92
C GLY A 110 2.39 -12.75 -11.57
N ALA A 111 1.35 -12.95 -10.78
CA ALA A 111 1.15 -12.26 -9.49
C ALA A 111 2.38 -12.30 -8.57
N ALA A 112 3.19 -13.37 -8.59
CA ALA A 112 4.35 -13.48 -7.70
C ALA A 112 5.44 -12.44 -8.00
N ALA A 113 5.78 -12.20 -9.26
CA ALA A 113 6.78 -11.19 -9.63
C ALA A 113 6.24 -9.77 -9.39
N ASP A 114 4.99 -9.52 -9.74
CA ASP A 114 4.32 -8.24 -9.54
C ASP A 114 4.15 -7.94 -8.04
N PHE A 115 3.92 -8.96 -7.21
CA PHE A 115 3.78 -8.83 -5.77
C PHE A 115 5.06 -8.31 -5.10
N VAL A 116 6.22 -8.84 -5.46
CA VAL A 116 7.51 -8.37 -4.89
C VAL A 116 7.73 -6.89 -5.22
N GLN A 117 7.53 -6.50 -6.48
CA GLN A 117 7.67 -5.10 -6.89
C GLN A 117 6.62 -4.19 -6.23
N ALA A 118 5.39 -4.68 -6.08
CA ALA A 118 4.34 -3.93 -5.42
C ALA A 118 4.61 -3.78 -3.91
N MET A 119 5.19 -4.79 -3.28
CA MET A 119 5.60 -4.74 -1.87
C MET A 119 6.74 -3.73 -1.66
N GLU A 120 7.73 -3.70 -2.56
CA GLU A 120 8.80 -2.70 -2.51
C GLU A 120 8.23 -1.27 -2.62
N ARG A 121 7.35 -1.03 -3.61
CA ARG A 121 6.66 0.27 -3.75
C ARG A 121 5.83 0.62 -2.51
N PHE A 122 5.13 -0.38 -1.94
CA PHE A 122 4.32 -0.20 -0.74
C PHE A 122 5.17 0.23 0.45
N VAL A 123 6.29 -0.45 0.71
CA VAL A 123 7.20 -0.11 1.82
C VAL A 123 7.79 1.28 1.65
N ASN A 124 8.21 1.64 0.43
CA ASN A 124 8.72 2.98 0.14
C ASN A 124 7.65 4.05 0.38
N GLN A 125 6.41 3.85 -0.07
CA GLN A 125 5.30 4.77 0.18
C GLN A 125 4.97 4.86 1.68
N ALA A 126 4.98 3.74 2.40
CA ALA A 126 4.76 3.72 3.84
C ALA A 126 5.82 4.54 4.58
N HIS A 127 7.09 4.41 4.18
CA HIS A 127 8.19 5.20 4.73
C HIS A 127 7.99 6.70 4.47
N ASP A 128 7.71 7.09 3.22
CA ASP A 128 7.54 8.50 2.84
C ASP A 128 6.37 9.15 3.59
N TRP A 129 5.24 8.47 3.69
CA TRP A 129 4.07 8.95 4.42
C TRP A 129 4.31 9.00 5.93
N SER A 130 5.01 8.03 6.52
CA SER A 130 5.41 8.07 7.93
C SER A 130 6.31 9.27 8.21
N ALA A 131 7.29 9.54 7.36
CA ALA A 131 8.16 10.70 7.46
C ALA A 131 7.37 12.02 7.33
N PHE A 132 6.42 12.09 6.40
CA PHE A 132 5.53 13.25 6.25
C PHE A 132 4.69 13.51 7.51
N LEU A 133 4.14 12.48 8.13
CA LEU A 133 3.36 12.62 9.37
C LEU A 133 4.22 13.10 10.54
N GLY A 134 5.46 12.63 10.64
CA GLY A 134 6.44 13.02 11.67
C GLY A 134 7.10 14.38 11.43
N ALA A 135 6.96 14.98 10.25
CA ALA A 135 7.59 16.25 9.91
C ALA A 135 6.97 17.43 10.65
N GLN A 136 7.77 18.49 10.83
CA GLN A 136 7.28 19.74 11.38
C GLN A 136 6.29 20.43 10.41
N PRO A 137 5.41 21.34 10.89
CA PRO A 137 4.32 21.94 10.10
C PRO A 137 4.71 22.63 8.77
N SER A 138 5.97 22.86 8.53
CA SER A 138 6.47 23.50 7.29
C SER A 138 6.96 22.54 6.22
N ALA A 139 6.88 21.22 6.43
CA ALA A 139 7.33 20.26 5.42
C ALA A 139 6.33 20.14 4.26
N THR A 140 6.85 20.16 3.04
CA THR A 140 6.03 19.92 1.84
C THR A 140 5.66 18.44 1.77
N PRO A 141 4.37 18.09 1.50
CA PRO A 141 3.96 16.69 1.37
C PRO A 141 4.80 15.97 0.31
N PRO A 142 5.21 14.71 0.56
CA PRO A 142 5.86 13.89 -0.44
C PRO A 142 4.81 13.44 -1.48
N VAL A 143 4.49 14.31 -2.42
CA VAL A 143 3.72 13.93 -3.61
C VAL A 143 4.73 13.73 -4.73
N PRO A 144 5.08 12.48 -5.07
CA PRO A 144 5.80 12.25 -6.31
C PRO A 144 4.85 12.67 -7.43
N MET A 145 5.09 13.82 -8.02
CA MET A 145 4.48 14.20 -9.29
C MET A 145 5.15 13.32 -10.35
N PRO A 146 4.48 12.34 -10.96
CA PRO A 146 4.96 11.79 -12.20
C PRO A 146 4.97 12.96 -13.19
N ALA A 147 6.08 13.11 -13.91
CA ALA A 147 6.14 14.03 -15.05
C ALA A 147 4.90 13.80 -15.91
N GLU A 148 4.16 14.86 -16.20
CA GLU A 148 3.02 14.77 -17.10
C GLU A 148 3.49 14.18 -18.41
N PRO A 149 2.87 13.10 -18.93
CA PRO A 149 3.07 12.76 -20.31
C PRO A 149 2.48 13.91 -21.10
N GLN A 150 3.34 14.68 -21.77
CA GLN A 150 2.92 15.62 -22.80
C GLN A 150 2.35 14.79 -23.97
N GLY A 151 1.07 14.49 -23.89
CA GLY A 151 0.37 13.72 -24.90
C GLY A 151 -1.13 13.86 -24.67
N GLY A 152 -1.75 14.70 -25.49
CA GLY A 152 -3.14 15.08 -25.42
C GLY A 152 -4.08 13.89 -25.26
N MET A 153 -4.94 13.95 -24.26
CA MET A 153 -6.11 13.12 -24.16
C MET A 153 -7.35 13.90 -24.61
N ALA A 154 -7.57 13.88 -25.90
CA ALA A 154 -8.87 14.12 -26.50
C ALA A 154 -9.74 12.87 -26.34
N PHE A 155 -10.32 12.63 -25.13
CA PHE A 155 -11.20 11.48 -24.89
C PHE A 155 -12.63 11.85 -24.47
N PHE A 156 -13.00 13.14 -24.46
CA PHE A 156 -14.36 13.54 -24.14
C PHE A 156 -14.90 14.57 -25.13
N SER A 157 -14.83 14.27 -26.42
CA SER A 157 -15.48 15.10 -27.43
C SER A 157 -16.09 14.23 -28.51
N GLN A 158 -17.13 13.48 -28.12
CA GLN A 158 -18.17 13.01 -29.06
C GLN A 158 -19.34 12.39 -28.28
N ARG A 159 -20.32 13.21 -27.98
CA ARG A 159 -21.76 12.92 -28.06
C ARG A 159 -22.53 14.21 -27.92
N ALA A 160 -22.77 14.83 -29.04
CA ALA A 160 -24.00 15.58 -29.28
C ALA A 160 -24.97 14.63 -29.96
#